data_4e05770a857b2e9beb896cd197c61d27
#
_entry.id   4e05770a857b2e9beb896cd197c61d27
#
_cell.length_a   1.000
_cell.length_b   1.000
_cell.length_c   1.000
_cell.angle_alpha   90.00
_cell.angle_beta   90.00
_cell.angle_gamma   90.00
#
_symmetry.space_group_name_H-M   'P 1'
#
loop_
_entity.id
_entity.type
_entity.pdbx_description
1 polymer ?
#
loop_
_entity_poly.entity_id
_entity_poly.type
_entity_poly.pdbx_seq_one_letter_code
_entity_poly.pdbx_strand_id
1 'polypeptide(L)'
;MPLIAQLLTVFLFTCLSFAARGEKLRIVTEPWAPYVYEENGKSLGLDYETTAIVFKRLGIEVEWQFLPWKRCLSMLETGQADGALDIFHSNERDATLLYPGEPLSEVEFVMFYANERPHPFRTLADLKGLTIGTSPGYLYSQDFRESTLFTREPAPTHEANFGKLVRGRIDLLITDRRVGQHLL
;
A
#
# COMPACT_ATOMS: atom_id res chain seq x y z
N MET A 1 13.65 -61.20 -7.95
CA MET A 1 12.47 -60.37 -7.72
C MET A 1 12.56 -59.34 -6.55
N PRO A 2 13.45 -59.44 -5.51
CA PRO A 2 13.48 -58.44 -4.44
C PRO A 2 14.13 -57.10 -4.84
N LEU A 3 15.08 -57.08 -5.78
CA LEU A 3 15.82 -55.85 -6.17
C LEU A 3 14.94 -54.84 -6.92
N ILE A 4 14.03 -55.31 -7.76
CA ILE A 4 13.10 -54.42 -8.52
C ILE A 4 12.06 -53.79 -7.58
N ALA A 5 11.59 -54.54 -6.58
CA ALA A 5 10.65 -54.03 -5.58
C ALA A 5 11.32 -52.92 -4.70
N GLN A 6 12.60 -53.11 -4.33
CA GLN A 6 13.36 -52.10 -3.57
C GLN A 6 13.66 -50.83 -4.40
N LEU A 7 13.98 -50.98 -5.69
CA LEU A 7 14.15 -49.83 -6.59
C LEU A 7 12.87 -49.05 -6.82
N LEU A 8 11.72 -49.71 -6.93
CA LEU A 8 10.41 -49.06 -7.06
C LEU A 8 10.03 -48.31 -5.78
N THR A 9 10.34 -48.83 -4.60
CA THR A 9 10.04 -48.19 -3.31
C THR A 9 10.91 -46.93 -3.12
N VAL A 10 12.20 -47.00 -3.48
CA VAL A 10 13.10 -45.85 -3.41
C VAL A 10 12.69 -44.75 -4.41
N PHE A 11 12.27 -45.15 -5.63
CA PHE A 11 11.77 -44.17 -6.63
C PHE A 11 10.47 -43.49 -6.22
N LEU A 12 9.56 -44.23 -5.58
CA LEU A 12 8.30 -43.67 -5.06
C LEU A 12 8.53 -42.72 -3.90
N PHE A 13 9.51 -42.98 -3.03
CA PHE A 13 9.89 -42.11 -1.92
C PHE A 13 10.61 -40.84 -2.39
N THR A 14 11.43 -40.90 -3.46
CA THR A 14 12.06 -39.72 -4.05
C THR A 14 11.06 -38.80 -4.79
N CYS A 15 10.01 -39.34 -5.39
CA CYS A 15 8.94 -38.55 -6.02
C CYS A 15 8.05 -37.83 -4.98
N LEU A 16 7.87 -38.38 -3.78
CA LEU A 16 7.10 -37.76 -2.70
C LEU A 16 7.84 -36.56 -2.05
N SER A 17 9.16 -36.47 -2.19
CA SER A 17 9.96 -35.34 -1.67
C SER A 17 9.90 -34.09 -2.52
N PHE A 18 9.25 -34.10 -3.69
CA PHE A 18 8.94 -32.94 -4.51
C PHE A 18 7.62 -32.28 -4.12
N ALA A 19 7.02 -32.71 -3.01
CA ALA A 19 5.78 -32.15 -2.51
C ALA A 19 6.01 -30.76 -1.90
N ALA A 20 5.47 -29.78 -2.57
CA ALA A 20 5.02 -28.50 -2.05
C ALA A 20 6.07 -27.66 -1.30
N ARG A 21 7.01 -27.09 -2.03
CA ARG A 21 7.37 -25.70 -1.70
C ARG A 21 6.13 -24.89 -2.02
N GLY A 22 5.33 -24.60 -1.00
CA GLY A 22 4.22 -23.66 -1.13
C GLY A 22 4.77 -22.39 -1.80
N GLU A 23 4.15 -22.02 -2.91
CA GLU A 23 4.53 -20.81 -3.63
C GLU A 23 4.39 -19.65 -2.65
N LYS A 24 5.49 -18.93 -2.39
CA LYS A 24 5.51 -17.84 -1.45
C LYS A 24 4.94 -16.63 -2.15
N LEU A 25 3.81 -16.11 -1.69
CA LEU A 25 3.21 -14.90 -2.25
C LEU A 25 4.07 -13.69 -1.97
N ARG A 26 4.32 -12.90 -2.98
CA ARG A 26 4.97 -11.59 -2.85
C ARG A 26 3.91 -10.51 -2.75
N ILE A 27 3.80 -9.93 -1.56
CA ILE A 27 2.87 -8.82 -1.29
C ILE A 27 3.70 -7.54 -1.13
N VAL A 28 3.36 -6.54 -1.93
CA VAL A 28 4.01 -5.23 -1.91
C VAL A 28 3.14 -4.21 -1.19
N THR A 29 3.78 -3.24 -0.55
CA THR A 29 3.12 -2.10 0.10
C THR A 29 4.10 -0.95 0.23
N GLU A 30 3.60 0.25 0.55
CA GLU A 30 4.44 1.35 0.99
C GLU A 30 4.33 1.52 2.52
N PRO A 31 5.31 2.13 3.19
CA PRO A 31 5.15 2.51 4.59
C PRO A 31 3.97 3.48 4.74
N TRP A 32 2.94 3.08 5.48
CA TRP A 32 1.70 3.83 5.69
C TRP A 32 1.19 3.67 7.12
N ALA A 33 1.99 4.13 8.07
CA ALA A 33 1.64 4.05 9.49
C ALA A 33 0.37 4.86 9.81
N PRO A 34 -0.54 4.34 10.65
CA PRO A 34 -0.43 3.16 11.52
C PRO A 34 -0.94 1.86 10.88
N TYR A 35 -1.28 1.81 9.59
CA TYR A 35 -1.87 0.64 8.93
C TYR A 35 -0.83 -0.42 8.60
N VAL A 36 0.27 -0.03 7.96
CA VAL A 36 1.39 -0.90 7.59
C VAL A 36 2.69 -0.11 7.58
N TYR A 37 3.72 -0.59 8.28
CA TYR A 37 5.03 0.07 8.33
C TYR A 37 6.11 -0.86 8.87
N GLU A 38 7.36 -0.44 8.77
CA GLU A 38 8.50 -1.14 9.38
C GLU A 38 9.13 -0.29 10.47
N GLU A 39 9.38 -0.92 11.62
CA GLU A 39 10.11 -0.33 12.71
C GLU A 39 11.10 -1.34 13.29
N ASN A 40 12.37 -0.95 13.42
CA ASN A 40 13.45 -1.80 13.94
C ASN A 40 13.54 -3.17 13.23
N GLY A 41 13.31 -3.20 11.90
CA GLY A 41 13.35 -4.41 11.07
C GLY A 41 12.16 -5.35 11.29
N LYS A 42 11.09 -4.87 11.90
CA LYS A 42 9.83 -5.60 12.05
C LYS A 42 8.72 -4.90 11.29
N SER A 43 7.93 -5.67 10.56
CA SER A 43 6.71 -5.18 9.95
C SER A 43 5.61 -5.13 11.01
N LEU A 44 4.91 -4.02 11.07
CA LEU A 44 3.90 -3.67 12.07
C LEU A 44 2.72 -2.98 11.38
N GLY A 45 1.63 -2.82 12.14
CA GLY A 45 0.47 -2.05 11.73
C GLY A 45 -0.81 -2.87 11.65
N LEU A 46 -1.93 -2.17 11.74
CA LEU A 46 -3.25 -2.78 11.90
C LEU A 46 -3.58 -3.75 10.75
N ASP A 47 -3.38 -3.30 9.52
CA ASP A 47 -3.73 -4.04 8.33
C ASP A 47 -2.68 -5.11 8.01
N TYR A 48 -1.40 -4.82 8.28
CA TYR A 48 -0.35 -5.81 8.20
C TYR A 48 -0.60 -7.00 9.16
N GLU A 49 -0.83 -6.74 10.45
CA GLU A 49 -1.00 -7.78 11.46
C GLU A 49 -2.25 -8.62 11.17
N THR A 50 -3.36 -7.97 10.78
CA THR A 50 -4.59 -8.66 10.39
C THR A 50 -4.35 -9.58 9.21
N THR A 51 -3.72 -9.08 8.14
CA THR A 51 -3.45 -9.83 6.92
C THR A 51 -2.46 -10.96 7.16
N ALA A 52 -1.41 -10.72 7.95
CA ALA A 52 -0.43 -11.74 8.32
C ALA A 52 -1.07 -12.90 9.11
N ILE A 53 -2.01 -12.61 10.02
CA ILE A 53 -2.79 -13.64 10.73
C ILE A 53 -3.64 -14.46 9.76
N VAL A 54 -4.29 -13.81 8.79
CA VAL A 54 -5.13 -14.50 7.79
C VAL A 54 -4.28 -15.44 6.94
N PHE A 55 -3.18 -14.99 6.37
CA PHE A 55 -2.28 -15.83 5.57
C PHE A 55 -1.70 -16.99 6.38
N LYS A 56 -1.30 -16.72 7.63
CA LYS A 56 -0.83 -17.78 8.54
C LYS A 56 -1.90 -18.86 8.78
N ARG A 57 -3.16 -18.48 8.97
CA ARG A 57 -4.28 -19.43 9.15
C ARG A 57 -4.55 -20.25 7.90
N LEU A 58 -4.32 -19.68 6.73
CA LEU A 58 -4.46 -20.34 5.43
C LEU A 58 -3.24 -21.21 5.08
N GLY A 59 -2.17 -21.17 5.88
CA GLY A 59 -0.93 -21.90 5.60
C GLY A 59 -0.13 -21.33 4.43
N ILE A 60 -0.36 -20.05 4.07
CA ILE A 60 0.29 -19.37 2.97
C ILE A 60 1.49 -18.59 3.50
N GLU A 61 2.67 -18.84 2.95
CA GLU A 61 3.85 -18.00 3.20
C GLU A 61 3.78 -16.70 2.38
N VAL A 62 4.15 -15.58 3.01
CA VAL A 62 4.18 -14.28 2.36
C VAL A 62 5.56 -13.66 2.47
N GLU A 63 6.05 -13.13 1.35
CA GLU A 63 7.19 -12.22 1.29
C GLU A 63 6.66 -10.79 1.19
N TRP A 64 6.86 -10.02 2.28
CA TRP A 64 6.46 -8.63 2.34
C TRP A 64 7.56 -7.74 1.78
N GLN A 65 7.20 -6.78 0.90
CA GLN A 65 8.15 -5.83 0.36
C GLN A 65 7.61 -4.41 0.51
N PHE A 66 8.37 -3.57 1.22
CA PHE A 66 8.07 -2.16 1.41
C PHE A 66 8.78 -1.33 0.34
N LEU A 67 8.02 -0.65 -0.51
CA LEU A 67 8.52 0.04 -1.68
C LEU A 67 7.75 1.36 -1.88
N PRO A 68 8.29 2.34 -2.63
CA PRO A 68 7.49 3.49 -3.04
C PRO A 68 6.24 3.05 -3.81
N TRP A 69 5.07 3.66 -3.52
CA TRP A 69 3.78 3.21 -4.04
C TRP A 69 3.73 3.01 -5.56
N LYS A 70 4.28 3.94 -6.33
CA LYS A 70 4.36 3.77 -7.80
C LYS A 70 5.09 2.49 -8.22
N ARG A 71 6.09 2.07 -7.45
CA ARG A 71 6.79 0.81 -7.72
C ARG A 71 5.93 -0.40 -7.39
N CYS A 72 5.16 -0.33 -6.30
CA CYS A 72 4.18 -1.37 -5.97
C CYS A 72 3.19 -1.57 -7.11
N LEU A 73 2.60 -0.48 -7.61
CA LEU A 73 1.67 -0.53 -8.76
C LEU A 73 2.32 -1.14 -10.00
N SER A 74 3.54 -0.71 -10.35
CA SER A 74 4.27 -1.25 -11.50
C SER A 74 4.58 -2.75 -11.36
N MET A 75 4.89 -3.22 -10.15
CA MET A 75 5.14 -4.65 -9.90
C MET A 75 3.87 -5.50 -10.03
N LEU A 76 2.71 -4.97 -9.63
CA LEU A 76 1.41 -5.62 -9.87
C LEU A 76 1.10 -5.70 -11.36
N GLU A 77 1.22 -4.58 -12.09
CA GLU A 77 0.95 -4.51 -13.53
C GLU A 77 1.83 -5.47 -14.35
N THR A 78 3.06 -5.69 -13.91
CA THR A 78 4.03 -6.55 -14.62
C THR A 78 4.09 -7.98 -14.08
N GLY A 79 3.22 -8.36 -13.13
CA GLY A 79 3.21 -9.68 -12.52
C GLY A 79 4.45 -10.01 -11.68
N GLN A 80 5.18 -9.00 -11.22
CA GLN A 80 6.33 -9.16 -10.33
C GLN A 80 5.92 -9.22 -8.85
N ALA A 81 4.69 -8.89 -8.54
CA ALA A 81 4.04 -9.06 -7.25
C ALA A 81 2.70 -9.77 -7.42
N ASP A 82 2.34 -10.60 -6.46
CA ASP A 82 1.09 -11.37 -6.44
C ASP A 82 -0.05 -10.57 -5.84
N GLY A 83 0.25 -9.54 -5.06
CA GLY A 83 -0.73 -8.66 -4.46
C GLY A 83 -0.12 -7.42 -3.83
N ALA A 84 -0.99 -6.50 -3.43
CA ALA A 84 -0.62 -5.33 -2.64
C ALA A 84 -1.51 -5.21 -1.42
N LEU A 85 -0.92 -4.75 -0.30
CA LEU A 85 -1.66 -4.35 0.88
C LEU A 85 -2.02 -2.86 0.77
N ASP A 86 -3.19 -2.48 1.30
CA ASP A 86 -3.72 -1.11 1.36
C ASP A 86 -3.93 -0.44 -0.02
N ILE A 87 -4.31 -1.23 -1.01
CA ILE A 87 -4.68 -0.72 -2.33
C ILE A 87 -6.17 -0.40 -2.40
N PHE A 88 -6.50 0.86 -2.71
CA PHE A 88 -7.89 1.28 -2.87
C PHE A 88 -8.55 0.68 -4.09
N HIS A 89 -9.79 0.25 -3.91
CA HIS A 89 -10.65 -0.19 -4.98
C HIS A 89 -10.95 0.95 -5.97
N SER A 90 -10.99 0.63 -7.25
CA SER A 90 -11.54 1.50 -8.30
C SER A 90 -11.96 0.66 -9.50
N ASN A 91 -12.96 1.12 -10.25
CA ASN A 91 -13.43 0.47 -11.47
C ASN A 91 -12.30 0.25 -12.50
N GLU A 92 -11.31 1.14 -12.53
CA GLU A 92 -10.15 1.01 -13.43
C GLU A 92 -9.29 -0.18 -13.02
N ARG A 93 -9.12 -0.43 -11.73
CA ARG A 93 -8.31 -1.53 -11.19
C ARG A 93 -9.03 -2.87 -11.21
N ASP A 94 -10.36 -2.90 -11.23
CA ASP A 94 -11.16 -4.13 -11.32
C ASP A 94 -10.87 -4.96 -12.57
N ALA A 95 -10.36 -4.33 -13.62
CA ALA A 95 -9.97 -5.03 -14.83
C ALA A 95 -8.73 -5.94 -14.63
N THR A 96 -7.93 -5.69 -13.61
CA THR A 96 -6.62 -6.33 -13.41
C THR A 96 -6.40 -6.87 -12.01
N LEU A 97 -7.14 -6.42 -11.02
CA LEU A 97 -6.99 -6.79 -9.61
C LEU A 97 -8.28 -7.42 -9.07
N LEU A 98 -8.10 -8.43 -8.22
CA LEU A 98 -9.18 -9.02 -7.43
C LEU A 98 -9.15 -8.41 -6.04
N TYR A 99 -10.32 -7.99 -5.55
CA TYR A 99 -10.48 -7.44 -4.21
C TYR A 99 -11.28 -8.39 -3.31
N PRO A 100 -10.97 -8.45 -2.00
CA PRO A 100 -11.83 -9.14 -1.05
C PRO A 100 -13.20 -8.47 -0.98
N GLY A 101 -14.23 -9.22 -0.56
CA GLY A 101 -15.59 -8.69 -0.43
C GLY A 101 -15.75 -7.64 0.67
N GLU A 102 -14.85 -7.67 1.69
CA GLU A 102 -14.85 -6.74 2.81
C GLU A 102 -13.52 -5.98 2.84
N PRO A 103 -13.51 -4.66 3.08
CA PRO A 103 -12.30 -3.89 3.23
C PRO A 103 -11.58 -4.23 4.54
N LEU A 104 -10.25 -4.09 4.56
CA LEU A 104 -9.46 -4.23 5.79
C LEU A 104 -9.68 -3.04 6.74
N SER A 105 -9.68 -1.83 6.17
CA SER A 105 -9.83 -0.57 6.91
C SER A 105 -10.61 0.44 6.11
N GLU A 106 -11.28 1.34 6.82
CA GLU A 106 -11.84 2.55 6.25
C GLU A 106 -10.89 3.72 6.49
N VAL A 107 -10.72 4.54 5.46
CA VAL A 107 -9.79 5.67 5.47
C VAL A 107 -10.52 6.97 5.14
N GLU A 108 -10.01 8.07 5.67
CA GLU A 108 -10.55 9.40 5.44
C GLU A 108 -9.44 10.35 4.99
N PHE A 109 -9.47 10.75 3.72
CA PHE A 109 -8.58 11.80 3.24
C PHE A 109 -8.99 13.17 3.78
N VAL A 110 -8.04 13.83 4.40
CA VAL A 110 -8.18 15.19 4.94
C VAL A 110 -7.03 16.06 4.46
N MET A 111 -7.20 17.37 4.58
CA MET A 111 -6.12 18.32 4.29
C MET A 111 -5.53 18.87 5.59
N PHE A 112 -4.23 18.77 5.70
CA PHE A 112 -3.43 19.36 6.77
C PHE A 112 -2.86 20.70 6.34
N TYR A 113 -2.81 21.65 7.26
CA TYR A 113 -2.12 22.95 7.11
C TYR A 113 -1.24 23.22 8.33
N ALA A 114 -0.26 24.09 8.18
CA ALA A 114 0.55 24.55 9.30
C ALA A 114 -0.24 25.56 10.15
N ASN A 115 -0.22 25.43 11.48
CA ASN A 115 -0.98 26.28 12.39
C ASN A 115 -0.73 27.79 12.17
N GLU A 116 0.51 28.15 11.81
CA GLU A 116 0.92 29.53 11.53
C GLU A 116 0.42 30.05 10.18
N ARG A 117 -0.08 29.15 9.33
CA ARG A 117 -0.60 29.44 7.97
C ARG A 117 -1.88 28.66 7.74
N PRO A 118 -2.98 29.04 8.42
CA PRO A 118 -4.25 28.35 8.28
C PRO A 118 -4.88 28.60 6.91
N HIS A 119 -5.34 27.52 6.28
CA HIS A 119 -6.08 27.56 5.01
C HIS A 119 -7.42 26.83 5.18
N PRO A 120 -8.42 27.44 5.88
CA PRO A 120 -9.72 26.85 6.00
C PRO A 120 -10.41 26.81 4.64
N PHE A 121 -11.01 25.66 4.30
CA PHE A 121 -11.75 25.47 3.06
C PHE A 121 -13.05 24.68 3.32
N ARG A 122 -14.01 24.83 2.45
CA ARG A 122 -15.27 24.08 2.43
C ARG A 122 -15.50 23.42 1.07
N THR A 123 -14.99 24.01 0.01
CA THR A 123 -15.16 23.58 -1.37
C THR A 123 -13.82 23.60 -2.09
N LEU A 124 -13.72 22.94 -3.24
CA LEU A 124 -12.51 23.01 -4.08
C LEU A 124 -12.23 24.41 -4.60
N ALA A 125 -13.24 25.29 -4.69
CA ALA A 125 -13.07 26.67 -5.12
C ALA A 125 -12.22 27.49 -4.12
N ASP A 126 -12.30 27.14 -2.84
CA ASP A 126 -11.53 27.80 -1.78
C ASP A 126 -10.01 27.50 -1.86
N LEU A 127 -9.65 26.47 -2.62
CA LEU A 127 -8.26 26.03 -2.83
C LEU A 127 -7.57 26.80 -3.97
N LYS A 128 -8.26 27.77 -4.58
CA LYS A 128 -7.74 28.51 -5.75
C LYS A 128 -6.40 29.18 -5.44
N GLY A 129 -5.41 28.90 -6.28
CA GLY A 129 -4.06 29.47 -6.21
C GLY A 129 -3.14 28.81 -5.19
N LEU A 130 -3.63 27.84 -4.40
CA LEU A 130 -2.82 27.12 -3.42
C LEU A 130 -1.99 26.02 -4.07
N THR A 131 -0.93 25.63 -3.39
CA THR A 131 -0.11 24.45 -3.71
C THR A 131 -0.39 23.34 -2.72
N ILE A 132 -0.83 22.18 -3.23
CA ILE A 132 -1.26 21.04 -2.41
C ILE A 132 -0.29 19.87 -2.59
N GLY A 133 0.31 19.44 -1.49
CA GLY A 133 1.15 18.23 -1.46
C GLY A 133 0.33 16.97 -1.70
N THR A 134 0.84 16.09 -2.55
CA THR A 134 0.18 14.84 -2.94
C THR A 134 1.15 13.66 -2.92
N SER A 135 0.62 12.44 -2.91
CA SER A 135 1.40 11.21 -3.03
C SER A 135 1.26 10.64 -4.45
N PRO A 136 2.38 10.32 -5.13
CA PRO A 136 2.36 9.80 -6.49
C PRO A 136 1.66 8.45 -6.59
N GLY A 137 0.68 8.31 -7.50
CA GLY A 137 -0.07 7.07 -7.72
C GLY A 137 -1.27 6.87 -6.79
N TYR A 138 -1.53 7.84 -5.88
CA TYR A 138 -2.72 7.79 -5.03
C TYR A 138 -4.00 8.07 -5.81
N LEU A 139 -5.06 7.41 -5.38
CA LEU A 139 -6.40 7.57 -5.95
C LEU A 139 -7.16 8.67 -5.19
N TYR A 140 -7.05 9.91 -5.66
CA TYR A 140 -7.88 11.02 -5.19
C TYR A 140 -9.20 11.09 -5.94
N SER A 141 -10.19 11.84 -5.43
CA SER A 141 -11.46 12.06 -6.14
C SER A 141 -11.24 12.65 -7.54
N GLN A 142 -12.15 12.35 -8.45
CA GLN A 142 -12.06 12.85 -9.83
C GLN A 142 -11.99 14.38 -9.86
N ASP A 143 -12.86 15.05 -9.12
CA ASP A 143 -12.90 16.52 -9.05
C ASP A 143 -11.57 17.11 -8.57
N PHE A 144 -10.93 16.48 -7.56
CA PHE A 144 -9.61 16.92 -7.10
C PHE A 144 -8.54 16.69 -8.17
N ARG A 145 -8.57 15.56 -8.88
CA ARG A 145 -7.57 15.23 -9.91
C ARG A 145 -7.66 16.14 -11.14
N GLU A 146 -8.87 16.51 -11.55
CA GLU A 146 -9.14 17.27 -12.77
C GLU A 146 -9.15 18.79 -12.55
N SER A 147 -9.27 19.24 -11.30
CA SER A 147 -9.29 20.67 -10.97
C SER A 147 -8.04 21.39 -11.46
N THR A 148 -8.22 22.54 -12.08
CA THR A 148 -7.15 23.48 -12.48
C THR A 148 -7.02 24.66 -11.52
N LEU A 149 -7.77 24.68 -10.43
CA LEU A 149 -7.82 25.78 -9.49
C LEU A 149 -6.55 25.90 -8.64
N PHE A 150 -5.83 24.81 -8.42
CA PHE A 150 -4.67 24.72 -7.54
C PHE A 150 -3.56 23.86 -8.18
N THR A 151 -2.35 24.01 -7.65
CA THR A 151 -1.20 23.21 -8.08
C THR A 151 -1.08 21.96 -7.19
N ARG A 152 -0.81 20.81 -7.78
CA ARG A 152 -0.46 19.56 -7.06
C ARG A 152 1.04 19.40 -7.09
N GLU A 153 1.65 19.27 -5.92
CA GLU A 153 3.09 19.05 -5.80
C GLU A 153 3.36 17.70 -5.14
N PRO A 154 3.78 16.68 -5.91
CA PRO A 154 4.00 15.34 -5.37
C PRO A 154 5.29 15.29 -4.55
N ALA A 155 5.29 14.42 -3.51
CA ALA A 155 6.49 14.01 -2.80
C ALA A 155 6.53 12.48 -2.66
N PRO A 156 7.74 11.88 -2.61
CA PRO A 156 7.90 10.44 -2.60
C PRO A 156 7.43 9.76 -1.32
N THR A 157 7.35 10.49 -0.21
CA THR A 157 6.90 9.97 1.09
C THR A 157 6.03 10.99 1.82
N HIS A 158 5.28 10.52 2.82
CA HIS A 158 4.44 11.38 3.67
C HIS A 158 5.28 12.34 4.50
N GLU A 159 6.41 11.89 5.05
CA GLU A 159 7.35 12.73 5.83
C GLU A 159 7.92 13.85 4.96
N ALA A 160 8.25 13.57 3.71
CA ALA A 160 8.73 14.58 2.77
C ALA A 160 7.65 15.63 2.50
N ASN A 161 6.38 15.23 2.37
CA ASN A 161 5.25 16.15 2.23
C ASN A 161 5.05 17.00 3.49
N PHE A 162 5.04 16.40 4.69
CA PHE A 162 4.97 17.15 5.95
C PHE A 162 6.15 18.11 6.09
N GLY A 163 7.35 17.68 5.72
CA GLY A 163 8.52 18.55 5.69
C GLY A 163 8.39 19.75 4.74
N LYS A 164 7.71 19.60 3.59
CA LYS A 164 7.37 20.70 2.69
C LYS A 164 6.33 21.64 3.33
N LEU A 165 5.29 21.08 3.95
CA LEU A 165 4.22 21.82 4.61
C LEU A 165 4.79 22.74 5.72
N VAL A 166 5.59 22.18 6.63
CA VAL A 166 6.21 22.93 7.73
C VAL A 166 7.10 24.05 7.21
N ARG A 167 7.85 23.81 6.12
CA ARG A 167 8.74 24.83 5.51
C ARG A 167 8.01 25.85 4.60
N GLY A 168 6.68 25.77 4.47
CA GLY A 168 5.89 26.65 3.61
C GLY A 168 6.15 26.47 2.11
N ARG A 169 6.61 25.30 1.70
CA ARG A 169 6.80 24.98 0.27
C ARG A 169 5.51 24.52 -0.39
N ILE A 170 4.56 24.06 0.40
CA ILE A 170 3.17 23.77 0.03
C ILE A 170 2.25 24.41 1.07
N ASP A 171 1.03 24.73 0.68
CA ASP A 171 0.04 25.39 1.54
C ASP A 171 -0.78 24.36 2.32
N LEU A 172 -1.12 23.26 1.65
CA LEU A 172 -1.90 22.16 2.19
C LEU A 172 -1.23 20.83 1.83
N LEU A 173 -1.53 19.79 2.61
CA LEU A 173 -1.19 18.39 2.33
C LEU A 173 -2.45 17.55 2.40
N ILE A 174 -2.76 16.82 1.34
CA ILE A 174 -3.84 15.82 1.36
C ILE A 174 -3.29 14.43 1.68
N THR A 175 -3.76 13.84 2.79
CA THR A 175 -3.41 12.47 3.19
C THR A 175 -4.51 11.88 4.07
N ASP A 176 -4.43 10.57 4.37
CA ASP A 176 -5.31 9.96 5.35
C ASP A 176 -5.15 10.61 6.73
N ARG A 177 -6.28 10.74 7.47
CA ARG A 177 -6.32 11.38 8.79
C ARG A 177 -5.37 10.72 9.80
N ARG A 178 -5.39 9.38 9.88
CA ARG A 178 -4.60 8.64 10.87
C ARG A 178 -3.12 8.66 10.52
N VAL A 179 -2.79 8.57 9.22
CA VAL A 179 -1.41 8.71 8.73
C VAL A 179 -0.87 10.10 9.08
N GLY A 180 -1.63 11.14 8.81
CA GLY A 180 -1.23 12.50 9.18
C GLY A 180 -1.07 12.70 10.67
N GLN A 181 -1.98 12.17 11.48
CA GLN A 181 -1.90 12.23 12.95
C GLN A 181 -0.74 11.43 13.52
N HIS A 182 -0.35 10.33 12.88
CA HIS A 182 0.79 9.51 13.31
C HIS A 182 2.13 10.23 13.11
N LEU A 183 2.21 11.13 12.12
CA LEU A 183 3.43 11.86 11.77
C LEU A 183 3.58 13.21 12.49
N LEU A 184 2.58 13.66 13.25
CA LEU A 184 2.59 14.88 14.05
C LEU A 184 3.08 14.64 15.47
#